data_3fdebb062784d02445af7a0d9e35059c
#
_entry.id   3fdebb062784d02445af7a0d9e35059c
#
_cell.length_a   1.000
_cell.length_b   1.000
_cell.length_c   1.000
_cell.angle_alpha   90.00
_cell.angle_beta   90.00
_cell.angle_gamma   90.00
#
_symmetry.space_group_name_H-M   'P 1'
#
loop_
_entity.id
_entity.type
_entity.pdbx_description
1 polymer ?
#
loop_
_entity_poly.entity_id
_entity_poly.type
_entity_poly.pdbx_seq_one_letter_code
_entity_poly.pdbx_strand_id
1 'polypeptide(L)'
;MDSRGFIMNTYAFVCAAVPMLCGVPVVKYSQALGTFKNGWNKFLAKWILPKIKLICARGKITQDNLAGIGVTENVKLCADGAFSMPDSEFYAEKVQKLCEDSPFFRKRVVALSISSVVQGKSEKMGRDYRGCMIQFINWLNEQDYNVLLIANAAREGSEKPRNNDLIICTEVYNAVRDKTKVMWEPREMAPEEIRELLARCEVLVASRFHAMIGALEKCTPVLLVGWSHKYKEVLDMFGLGEYAVDFSALELDSLKTKFMGFISESQNIREKIKENLPAVLESSRDNIRFISEEIDKVYAKPKKVKLLDFNRPEFYMGEHICARMGYAADGNIRANAASGGMVTALLCHMLETGEIDGAWVTRSEIKDGKLGYKTFIATTREELMESSSSVYMYMPLMKHVEMLREFNGKLAVVLVPCQMRAFTAMLEKEPALKEKVVLKLGLYCSGSHSENATLVPLRKKKISLEGAKRLYYRRGHWRGLSTVQYEDGSDSISPRI
;
A
#
# COMPACT_ATOMS: atom_id res chain seq x y z
N MET A 1 -1.13 7.99 21.11
CA MET A 1 -0.86 9.43 20.85
C MET A 1 0.30 9.93 21.69
N ASP A 2 0.38 9.67 22.96
CA ASP A 2 1.47 10.18 23.81
C ASP A 2 2.88 9.78 23.37
N SER A 3 3.02 8.65 22.68
CA SER A 3 4.30 8.16 22.13
C SER A 3 4.79 8.89 20.86
N ARG A 4 3.98 9.76 20.24
CA ARG A 4 4.32 10.40 18.95
C ARG A 4 5.00 11.78 19.10
N GLY A 5 5.11 12.30 20.32
CA GLY A 5 5.68 13.60 20.60
C GLY A 5 4.77 14.80 20.20
N PHE A 6 5.14 15.98 20.70
CA PHE A 6 4.39 17.22 20.56
C PHE A 6 4.12 17.60 19.09
N ILE A 7 5.16 17.60 18.26
CA ILE A 7 5.08 18.05 16.86
C ILE A 7 4.09 17.18 16.06
N MET A 8 4.21 15.85 16.17
CA MET A 8 3.35 14.93 15.40
C MET A 8 1.90 14.96 15.84
N ASN A 9 1.63 15.20 17.12
CA ASN A 9 0.25 15.31 17.60
C ASN A 9 -0.37 16.65 17.22
N THR A 10 0.39 17.74 17.24
CA THR A 10 -0.05 19.05 16.75
C THR A 10 -0.31 19.01 15.24
N TYR A 11 0.55 18.36 14.47
CA TYR A 11 0.33 18.14 13.03
C TYR A 11 -0.97 17.34 12.77
N ALA A 12 -1.19 16.23 13.49
CA ALA A 12 -2.43 15.44 13.35
C ALA A 12 -3.68 16.24 13.74
N PHE A 13 -3.57 17.15 14.70
CA PHE A 13 -4.63 18.08 15.06
C PHE A 13 -4.90 19.05 13.92
N VAL A 14 -3.88 19.71 13.35
CA VAL A 14 -4.02 20.64 12.23
C VAL A 14 -4.65 19.96 11.02
N CYS A 15 -4.24 18.73 10.69
CA CYS A 15 -4.82 17.95 9.59
C CYS A 15 -6.33 17.67 9.76
N ALA A 16 -6.84 17.66 10.99
CA ALA A 16 -8.28 17.55 11.22
C ALA A 16 -8.96 18.92 11.31
N ALA A 17 -8.31 19.91 11.95
CA ALA A 17 -8.89 21.23 12.19
C ALA A 17 -9.06 22.06 10.91
N VAL A 18 -8.08 22.04 10.02
CA VAL A 18 -8.11 22.85 8.78
C VAL A 18 -9.28 22.47 7.87
N PRO A 19 -9.53 21.19 7.51
CA PRO A 19 -10.73 20.84 6.74
C PRO A 19 -12.03 21.27 7.44
N MET A 20 -12.11 21.10 8.76
CA MET A 20 -13.32 21.49 9.51
C MET A 20 -13.56 23.00 9.49
N LEU A 21 -12.51 23.82 9.58
CA LEU A 21 -12.61 25.28 9.45
C LEU A 21 -13.06 25.70 8.06
N CYS A 22 -12.71 24.92 7.04
CA CYS A 22 -13.17 25.08 5.65
C CYS A 22 -14.59 24.51 5.42
N GLY A 23 -15.28 24.05 6.46
CA GLY A 23 -16.63 23.49 6.35
C GLY A 23 -16.68 22.06 5.80
N VAL A 24 -15.52 21.38 5.66
CA VAL A 24 -15.43 19.99 5.20
C VAL A 24 -15.65 19.06 6.40
N PRO A 25 -16.63 18.15 6.34
CA PRO A 25 -16.84 17.17 7.40
C PRO A 25 -15.66 16.20 7.50
N VAL A 26 -15.21 15.97 8.72
CA VAL A 26 -14.10 15.06 9.00
C VAL A 26 -14.63 13.81 9.69
N VAL A 27 -14.21 12.65 9.22
CA VAL A 27 -14.46 11.36 9.86
C VAL A 27 -13.12 10.67 10.18
N LYS A 28 -13.10 9.82 11.18
CA LYS A 28 -11.95 8.99 11.53
C LYS A 28 -12.29 7.52 11.32
N TYR A 29 -11.71 6.95 10.28
CA TYR A 29 -11.88 5.55 9.89
C TYR A 29 -10.94 4.64 10.69
N SER A 30 -11.49 3.60 11.32
CA SER A 30 -10.74 2.52 11.98
C SER A 30 -9.55 3.00 12.84
N GLN A 31 -9.78 3.98 13.70
CA GLN A 31 -8.71 4.63 14.47
C GLN A 31 -8.51 4.03 15.85
N ALA A 32 -7.24 3.73 16.19
CA ALA A 32 -6.82 3.50 17.57
C ALA A 32 -6.38 4.84 18.20
N LEU A 33 -7.13 5.33 19.15
CA LEU A 33 -6.91 6.60 19.87
C LEU A 33 -6.75 6.35 21.36
N GLY A 34 -5.93 7.15 22.00
CA GLY A 34 -5.79 7.10 23.43
C GLY A 34 -4.35 7.01 23.84
N THR A 35 -4.03 6.70 25.03
CA THR A 35 -4.20 7.05 26.34
C THR A 35 -4.09 8.57 26.65
N PHE A 36 -4.61 9.52 26.38
CA PHE A 36 -4.53 10.98 26.56
C PHE A 36 -3.95 11.40 27.96
N LYS A 37 -2.78 10.85 28.33
CA LYS A 37 -2.08 11.14 29.60
C LYS A 37 -1.36 12.48 29.58
N ASN A 38 -0.80 12.84 28.41
CA ASN A 38 -0.14 14.14 28.23
C ASN A 38 -1.18 15.25 28.19
N GLY A 39 -0.99 16.31 29.02
CA GLY A 39 -1.93 17.41 29.14
C GLY A 39 -2.23 18.15 27.83
N TRP A 40 -1.20 18.39 27.00
CA TRP A 40 -1.35 19.00 25.70
C TRP A 40 -2.19 18.13 24.74
N ASN A 41 -1.87 16.85 24.66
CA ASN A 41 -2.60 15.92 23.81
C ASN A 41 -4.05 15.79 24.26
N LYS A 42 -4.31 15.79 25.56
CA LYS A 42 -5.66 15.77 26.15
C LYS A 42 -6.42 17.04 25.80
N PHE A 43 -5.78 18.19 25.88
CA PHE A 43 -6.38 19.48 25.52
C PHE A 43 -6.77 19.50 24.02
N LEU A 44 -5.84 19.17 23.13
CA LEU A 44 -6.12 19.11 21.69
C LEU A 44 -7.23 18.10 21.35
N ALA A 45 -7.20 16.92 21.98
CA ALA A 45 -8.21 15.89 21.78
C ALA A 45 -9.59 16.35 22.22
N LYS A 46 -9.72 16.92 23.42
CA LYS A 46 -10.99 17.46 23.94
C LYS A 46 -11.56 18.59 23.07
N TRP A 47 -10.70 19.36 22.41
CA TRP A 47 -11.14 20.45 21.55
C TRP A 47 -11.61 19.98 20.18
N ILE A 48 -10.93 19.01 19.56
CA ILE A 48 -11.16 18.61 18.16
C ILE A 48 -12.11 17.40 18.04
N LEU A 49 -11.95 16.37 18.88
CA LEU A 49 -12.64 15.09 18.67
C LEU A 49 -14.18 15.19 18.81
N PRO A 50 -14.76 16.00 19.71
CA PRO A 50 -16.20 16.18 19.74
C PRO A 50 -16.79 16.84 18.49
N LYS A 51 -15.96 17.56 17.71
CA LYS A 51 -16.38 18.26 16.50
C LYS A 51 -16.26 17.41 15.24
N ILE A 52 -15.59 16.27 15.31
CA ILE A 52 -15.49 15.30 14.22
C ILE A 52 -16.87 14.66 14.02
N LYS A 53 -17.29 14.48 12.77
CA LYS A 53 -18.62 13.95 12.44
C LYS A 53 -18.82 12.52 12.93
N LEU A 54 -17.79 11.69 12.77
CA LEU A 54 -17.81 10.27 13.14
C LEU A 54 -16.40 9.79 13.48
N ILE A 55 -16.29 9.03 14.54
CA ILE A 55 -15.08 8.32 14.94
C ILE A 55 -15.40 6.83 15.00
N CYS A 56 -14.93 6.06 14.01
CA CYS A 56 -14.95 4.61 14.07
C CYS A 56 -13.79 4.16 14.97
N ALA A 57 -14.08 3.91 16.23
CA ALA A 57 -13.10 3.49 17.22
C ALA A 57 -12.74 2.03 16.99
N ARG A 58 -11.44 1.78 16.75
CA ARG A 58 -10.93 0.45 16.56
C ARG A 58 -10.75 -0.25 17.91
N GLY A 59 -11.81 -0.91 18.38
CA GLY A 59 -11.83 -1.68 19.59
C GLY A 59 -12.25 -0.91 20.86
N LYS A 60 -12.52 -1.67 21.90
CA LYS A 60 -13.09 -1.21 23.17
C LYS A 60 -12.18 -0.25 23.93
N ILE A 61 -10.87 -0.52 23.97
CA ILE A 61 -9.88 0.33 24.66
C ILE A 61 -9.89 1.74 24.07
N THR A 62 -10.00 1.86 22.74
CA THR A 62 -10.10 3.17 22.09
C THR A 62 -11.39 3.88 22.47
N GLN A 63 -12.51 3.17 22.50
CA GLN A 63 -13.80 3.71 22.94
C GLN A 63 -13.73 4.21 24.39
N ASP A 64 -13.17 3.41 25.29
CA ASP A 64 -13.03 3.76 26.71
C ASP A 64 -12.08 4.96 26.93
N ASN A 65 -10.99 5.04 26.18
CA ASN A 65 -10.10 6.21 26.19
C ASN A 65 -10.81 7.49 25.75
N LEU A 66 -11.67 7.41 24.75
CA LEU A 66 -12.49 8.54 24.26
C LEU A 66 -13.53 8.94 25.30
N ALA A 67 -14.23 7.97 25.88
CA ALA A 67 -15.19 8.20 26.97
C ALA A 67 -14.50 8.85 28.18
N GLY A 68 -13.28 8.44 28.53
CA GLY A 68 -12.48 9.02 29.62
C GLY A 68 -12.10 10.50 29.43
N ILE A 69 -12.26 11.04 28.23
CA ILE A 69 -12.09 12.47 27.94
C ILE A 69 -13.42 13.18 27.57
N GLY A 70 -14.56 12.48 27.71
CA GLY A 70 -15.89 13.02 27.44
C GLY A 70 -16.30 13.02 25.97
N VAL A 71 -15.73 12.16 25.13
CA VAL A 71 -16.08 12.00 23.71
C VAL A 71 -16.79 10.67 23.51
N THR A 72 -18.12 10.71 23.36
CA THR A 72 -18.98 9.52 23.31
C THR A 72 -20.01 9.57 22.18
N GLU A 73 -20.63 10.73 21.93
CA GLU A 73 -21.79 10.86 21.03
C GLU A 73 -21.50 10.51 19.57
N ASN A 74 -20.30 10.85 19.10
CA ASN A 74 -19.86 10.65 17.72
C ASN A 74 -18.92 9.44 17.55
N VAL A 75 -18.90 8.53 18.53
CA VAL A 75 -18.04 7.34 18.53
C VAL A 75 -18.86 6.09 18.25
N LYS A 76 -18.42 5.32 17.27
CA LYS A 76 -18.92 3.98 16.95
C LYS A 76 -17.81 2.96 17.15
N LEU A 77 -18.12 1.87 17.85
CA LEU A 77 -17.21 0.75 18.02
C LEU A 77 -17.18 -0.07 16.73
N CYS A 78 -15.98 -0.33 16.20
CA CYS A 78 -15.77 -1.13 15.01
C CYS A 78 -14.54 -2.02 15.18
N ALA A 79 -14.47 -3.11 14.43
CA ALA A 79 -13.23 -3.87 14.28
C ALA A 79 -12.26 -3.13 13.34
N ASP A 80 -11.01 -3.64 13.24
CA ASP A 80 -10.02 -3.06 12.32
C ASP A 80 -10.48 -3.19 10.87
N GLY A 81 -10.38 -2.09 10.11
CA GLY A 81 -10.75 -2.06 8.70
C GLY A 81 -9.97 -3.03 7.81
N ALA A 82 -8.83 -3.53 8.28
CA ALA A 82 -8.04 -4.50 7.54
C ALA A 82 -8.74 -5.88 7.40
N PHE A 83 -9.68 -6.22 8.28
CA PHE A 83 -10.53 -7.41 8.12
C PHE A 83 -11.49 -7.32 6.93
N SER A 84 -11.75 -6.12 6.39
CA SER A 84 -12.62 -5.94 5.22
C SER A 84 -11.85 -5.94 3.89
N MET A 85 -10.57 -6.30 3.89
CA MET A 85 -9.78 -6.38 2.67
C MET A 85 -10.31 -7.55 1.79
N PRO A 86 -10.64 -7.32 0.51
CA PRO A 86 -11.14 -8.36 -0.37
C PRO A 86 -10.08 -9.45 -0.64
N ASP A 87 -10.55 -10.65 -0.94
CA ASP A 87 -9.70 -11.70 -1.47
C ASP A 87 -9.28 -11.39 -2.92
N SER A 88 -8.17 -11.99 -3.35
CA SER A 88 -7.65 -11.86 -4.69
C SER A 88 -7.47 -13.25 -5.31
N GLU A 89 -8.27 -13.56 -6.33
CA GLU A 89 -8.16 -14.82 -7.07
C GLU A 89 -6.75 -15.01 -7.63
N PHE A 90 -6.15 -13.94 -8.16
CA PHE A 90 -4.79 -13.97 -8.68
C PHE A 90 -3.76 -14.45 -7.65
N TYR A 91 -3.82 -13.95 -6.41
CA TYR A 91 -2.88 -14.38 -5.38
C TYR A 91 -3.24 -15.74 -4.79
N ALA A 92 -4.53 -16.10 -4.74
CA ALA A 92 -4.96 -17.44 -4.33
C ALA A 92 -4.40 -18.50 -5.29
N GLU A 93 -4.55 -18.31 -6.60
CA GLU A 93 -4.00 -19.22 -7.63
C GLU A 93 -2.46 -19.26 -7.59
N LYS A 94 -1.81 -18.11 -7.47
CA LYS A 94 -0.34 -18.02 -7.38
C LYS A 94 0.21 -18.80 -6.20
N VAL A 95 -0.38 -18.61 -5.02
CA VAL A 95 0.06 -19.31 -3.79
C VAL A 95 -0.31 -20.78 -3.84
N GLN A 96 -1.45 -21.13 -4.39
CA GLN A 96 -1.83 -22.53 -4.60
C GLN A 96 -0.78 -23.26 -5.44
N LYS A 97 -0.42 -22.70 -6.59
CA LYS A 97 0.62 -23.28 -7.45
C LYS A 97 1.96 -23.39 -6.74
N LEU A 98 2.39 -22.35 -6.00
CA LEU A 98 3.60 -22.42 -5.19
C LEU A 98 3.58 -23.59 -4.20
N CYS A 99 2.43 -23.83 -3.55
CA CYS A 99 2.30 -24.91 -2.57
C CYS A 99 2.29 -26.29 -3.23
N GLU A 100 1.72 -26.43 -4.42
CA GLU A 100 1.72 -27.67 -5.21
C GLU A 100 3.13 -28.02 -5.71
N ASP A 101 3.85 -27.04 -6.22
CA ASP A 101 5.19 -27.20 -6.79
C ASP A 101 6.29 -27.37 -5.73
N SER A 102 6.07 -26.88 -4.51
CA SER A 102 7.09 -26.87 -3.46
C SER A 102 6.91 -27.97 -2.41
N PRO A 103 7.90 -28.86 -2.23
CA PRO A 103 7.85 -29.86 -1.15
C PRO A 103 7.87 -29.23 0.25
N PHE A 104 8.20 -27.95 0.37
CA PHE A 104 8.23 -27.21 1.63
C PHE A 104 6.87 -27.24 2.34
N PHE A 105 5.77 -27.07 1.59
CA PHE A 105 4.40 -27.04 2.12
C PHE A 105 3.77 -28.43 2.36
N ARG A 106 4.50 -29.51 2.03
CA ARG A 106 4.06 -30.88 2.38
C ARG A 106 4.31 -31.24 3.85
N LYS A 107 5.09 -30.42 4.54
CA LYS A 107 5.37 -30.53 5.97
C LYS A 107 4.55 -29.52 6.76
N ARG A 108 4.61 -29.62 8.10
CA ARG A 108 3.98 -28.65 9.01
C ARG A 108 4.74 -27.33 8.91
N VAL A 109 4.06 -26.26 8.52
CA VAL A 109 4.67 -24.94 8.33
C VAL A 109 4.22 -23.99 9.42
N VAL A 110 5.19 -23.39 10.12
CA VAL A 110 4.99 -22.29 11.07
C VAL A 110 5.40 -20.98 10.39
N ALA A 111 4.47 -20.04 10.26
CA ALA A 111 4.82 -18.70 9.82
C ALA A 111 5.39 -17.87 10.97
N LEU A 112 6.44 -17.09 10.70
CA LEU A 112 7.00 -16.10 11.62
C LEU A 112 6.99 -14.71 11.00
N SER A 113 6.28 -13.78 11.63
CA SER A 113 6.30 -12.36 11.25
C SER A 113 7.17 -11.58 12.25
N ILE A 114 8.45 -11.45 11.92
CA ILE A 114 9.46 -10.77 12.75
C ILE A 114 9.36 -9.27 12.55
N SER A 115 9.61 -8.48 13.62
CA SER A 115 9.40 -7.03 13.61
C SER A 115 10.65 -6.24 13.95
N SER A 116 11.09 -5.38 13.02
CA SER A 116 12.15 -4.40 13.26
C SER A 116 11.81 -3.39 14.37
N VAL A 117 10.53 -3.16 14.64
CA VAL A 117 10.07 -2.29 15.74
C VAL A 117 10.24 -2.99 17.09
N VAL A 118 9.93 -4.28 17.16
CA VAL A 118 10.16 -5.09 18.38
C VAL A 118 11.64 -5.19 18.63
N GLN A 119 12.47 -5.47 17.61
CA GLN A 119 13.93 -5.48 17.71
C GLN A 119 14.45 -4.20 18.34
N GLY A 120 14.16 -3.02 17.74
CA GLY A 120 14.67 -1.75 18.25
C GLY A 120 14.15 -1.36 19.65
N LYS A 121 13.04 -1.96 20.12
CA LYS A 121 12.58 -1.79 21.51
C LYS A 121 13.27 -2.74 22.46
N SER A 122 13.49 -3.99 22.06
CA SER A 122 14.21 -5.01 22.83
C SER A 122 15.65 -4.60 23.07
N GLU A 123 16.33 -4.06 22.06
CA GLU A 123 17.70 -3.52 22.20
C GLU A 123 17.80 -2.42 23.25
N LYS A 124 16.82 -1.50 23.28
CA LYS A 124 16.76 -0.45 24.32
C LYS A 124 16.57 -0.99 25.74
N MET A 125 16.07 -2.22 25.85
CA MET A 125 15.88 -2.94 27.11
C MET A 125 17.04 -3.92 27.41
N GLY A 126 18.10 -3.92 26.57
CA GLY A 126 19.24 -4.83 26.71
C GLY A 126 18.89 -6.29 26.38
N ARG A 127 17.88 -6.55 25.56
CA ARG A 127 17.41 -7.90 25.20
C ARG A 127 17.71 -8.22 23.73
N ASP A 128 18.10 -9.46 23.47
CA ASP A 128 18.39 -9.96 22.13
C ASP A 128 17.16 -10.68 21.52
N TYR A 129 16.22 -9.90 20.99
CA TYR A 129 15.06 -10.43 20.30
C TYR A 129 15.46 -11.21 19.03
N ARG A 130 16.41 -10.71 18.24
CA ARG A 130 16.86 -11.35 17.00
C ARG A 130 17.49 -12.72 17.30
N GLY A 131 18.42 -12.80 18.25
CA GLY A 131 19.02 -14.07 18.66
C GLY A 131 18.01 -15.05 19.21
N CYS A 132 17.02 -14.58 19.98
CA CYS A 132 15.90 -15.41 20.45
C CYS A 132 15.10 -16.00 19.26
N MET A 133 14.78 -15.21 18.23
CA MET A 133 14.05 -15.69 17.04
C MET A 133 14.90 -16.70 16.25
N ILE A 134 16.20 -16.47 16.06
CA ILE A 134 17.10 -17.43 15.39
C ILE A 134 17.11 -18.78 16.13
N GLN A 135 17.27 -18.75 17.46
CA GLN A 135 17.28 -19.97 18.27
C GLN A 135 15.92 -20.67 18.27
N PHE A 136 14.84 -19.91 18.26
CA PHE A 136 13.48 -20.46 18.17
C PHE A 136 13.22 -21.14 16.82
N ILE A 137 13.67 -20.55 15.71
CA ILE A 137 13.59 -21.17 14.38
C ILE A 137 14.40 -22.48 14.33
N ASN A 138 15.63 -22.46 14.81
CA ASN A 138 16.46 -23.67 14.86
C ASN A 138 15.77 -24.78 15.66
N TRP A 139 15.18 -24.44 16.81
CA TRP A 139 14.42 -25.38 17.60
C TRP A 139 13.17 -25.90 16.88
N LEU A 140 12.40 -25.04 16.19
CA LEU A 140 11.27 -25.47 15.37
C LEU A 140 11.69 -26.47 14.29
N ASN A 141 12.82 -26.23 13.63
CA ASN A 141 13.38 -27.13 12.63
C ASN A 141 13.79 -28.50 13.23
N GLU A 142 14.28 -28.52 14.48
CA GLU A 142 14.58 -29.74 15.25
C GLU A 142 13.29 -30.50 15.63
N GLN A 143 12.15 -29.81 15.77
CA GLN A 143 10.81 -30.40 15.98
C GLN A 143 10.09 -30.75 14.66
N ASP A 144 10.82 -30.79 13.54
CA ASP A 144 10.34 -31.11 12.17
C ASP A 144 9.29 -30.15 11.62
N TYR A 145 9.32 -28.90 12.05
CA TYR A 145 8.57 -27.83 11.39
C TYR A 145 9.41 -27.14 10.32
N ASN A 146 8.78 -26.81 9.20
CA ASN A 146 9.29 -25.82 8.28
C ASN A 146 8.86 -24.42 8.75
N VAL A 147 9.68 -23.41 8.46
CA VAL A 147 9.43 -22.03 8.90
C VAL A 147 9.32 -21.11 7.71
N LEU A 148 8.20 -20.40 7.59
CA LEU A 148 7.98 -19.34 6.60
C LEU A 148 8.22 -17.99 7.25
N LEU A 149 9.25 -17.26 6.83
CA LEU A 149 9.51 -15.88 7.28
C LEU A 149 8.69 -14.89 6.45
N ILE A 150 8.02 -13.96 7.13
CA ILE A 150 7.17 -12.93 6.50
C ILE A 150 7.60 -11.55 6.98
N ALA A 151 8.02 -10.70 6.03
CA ALA A 151 8.20 -9.27 6.27
C ALA A 151 6.89 -8.53 5.99
N ASN A 152 6.15 -8.17 7.04
CA ASN A 152 4.86 -7.50 6.90
C ASN A 152 4.99 -5.98 6.68
N ALA A 153 6.09 -5.37 7.14
CA ALA A 153 6.44 -3.99 6.81
C ALA A 153 7.72 -4.02 5.97
N ALA A 154 7.56 -3.98 4.66
CA ALA A 154 8.67 -4.03 3.71
C ALA A 154 8.88 -2.68 3.05
N ARG A 155 10.13 -2.37 2.70
CA ARG A 155 10.55 -1.20 1.94
C ARG A 155 11.77 -1.58 1.10
N GLU A 156 11.53 -2.07 -0.07
CA GLU A 156 12.61 -2.38 -1.02
C GLU A 156 13.48 -1.14 -1.32
N GLY A 157 14.78 -1.37 -1.46
CA GLY A 157 15.75 -0.30 -1.71
C GLY A 157 15.98 0.68 -0.55
N SER A 158 15.43 0.42 0.65
CA SER A 158 15.67 1.26 1.83
C SER A 158 16.58 0.56 2.83
N GLU A 159 17.73 1.16 3.12
CA GLU A 159 18.67 0.72 4.17
C GLU A 159 18.20 1.10 5.59
N LYS A 160 17.11 1.86 5.72
CA LYS A 160 16.61 2.29 7.02
C LYS A 160 15.91 1.13 7.73
N PRO A 161 16.43 0.65 8.88
CA PRO A 161 15.86 -0.50 9.59
C PRO A 161 14.48 -0.19 10.20
N ARG A 162 14.19 1.07 10.48
CA ARG A 162 12.91 1.44 11.10
C ARG A 162 11.73 1.19 10.18
N ASN A 163 10.81 0.33 10.61
CA ASN A 163 9.64 -0.10 9.83
C ASN A 163 10.00 -0.75 8.49
N ASN A 164 11.11 -1.48 8.46
CA ASN A 164 11.51 -2.33 7.34
C ASN A 164 11.94 -3.69 7.89
N ASP A 165 11.06 -4.68 7.76
CA ASP A 165 11.30 -6.02 8.30
C ASP A 165 12.15 -6.88 7.36
N LEU A 166 12.35 -6.46 6.10
CA LEU A 166 13.21 -7.17 5.14
C LEU A 166 14.62 -7.36 5.71
N ILE A 167 15.15 -6.33 6.36
CA ILE A 167 16.53 -6.34 6.89
C ILE A 167 16.65 -7.40 7.98
N ILE A 168 15.81 -7.32 9.03
CA ILE A 168 15.89 -8.26 10.16
C ILE A 168 15.54 -9.69 9.74
N CYS A 169 14.57 -9.88 8.85
CA CYS A 169 14.24 -11.22 8.34
C CYS A 169 15.40 -11.81 7.55
N THR A 170 16.09 -11.00 6.73
CA THR A 170 17.30 -11.44 6.00
C THR A 170 18.43 -11.79 6.94
N GLU A 171 18.68 -10.98 7.98
CA GLU A 171 19.70 -11.27 9.01
C GLU A 171 19.39 -12.59 9.74
N VAL A 172 18.14 -12.79 10.13
CA VAL A 172 17.68 -14.02 10.79
C VAL A 172 17.86 -15.21 9.86
N TYR A 173 17.39 -15.14 8.60
CA TYR A 173 17.52 -16.19 7.60
C TYR A 173 18.99 -16.57 7.38
N ASN A 174 19.90 -15.59 7.31
CA ASN A 174 21.32 -15.86 7.12
C ASN A 174 21.97 -16.57 8.31
N ALA A 175 21.42 -16.39 9.51
CA ALA A 175 21.96 -16.93 10.76
C ALA A 175 21.33 -18.27 11.20
N VAL A 176 20.22 -18.73 10.60
CA VAL A 176 19.63 -20.04 10.89
C VAL A 176 20.53 -21.17 10.39
N ARG A 177 20.51 -22.33 11.08
CA ARG A 177 21.40 -23.47 10.81
C ARG A 177 20.96 -24.23 9.53
N ASP A 178 19.68 -24.56 9.43
CA ASP A 178 19.11 -25.34 8.31
C ASP A 178 18.21 -24.46 7.44
N LYS A 179 18.80 -23.91 6.39
CA LYS A 179 18.07 -23.08 5.41
C LYS A 179 17.11 -23.86 4.54
N THR A 180 17.25 -25.16 4.45
CA THR A 180 16.35 -26.00 3.62
C THR A 180 14.95 -26.10 4.23
N LYS A 181 14.86 -25.90 5.54
CA LYS A 181 13.60 -25.86 6.30
C LYS A 181 13.06 -24.44 6.52
N VAL A 182 13.69 -23.41 5.94
CA VAL A 182 13.25 -22.01 6.10
C VAL A 182 13.02 -21.39 4.72
N MET A 183 11.78 -20.98 4.47
CA MET A 183 11.43 -20.22 3.26
C MET A 183 11.49 -18.73 3.59
N TRP A 184 12.30 -18.01 2.82
CA TRP A 184 12.44 -16.56 2.89
C TRP A 184 12.59 -15.97 1.51
N GLU A 185 11.78 -14.97 1.19
CA GLU A 185 11.83 -14.22 -0.04
C GLU A 185 12.00 -12.72 0.28
N PRO A 186 13.18 -12.13 0.04
CA PRO A 186 13.52 -10.76 0.46
C PRO A 186 12.93 -9.69 -0.48
N ARG A 187 11.61 -9.71 -0.67
CA ARG A 187 10.87 -8.74 -1.48
C ARG A 187 9.66 -8.19 -0.74
N GLU A 188 9.13 -7.10 -1.24
CA GLU A 188 7.83 -6.58 -0.83
C GLU A 188 6.72 -7.49 -1.40
N MET A 189 5.90 -8.05 -0.53
CA MET A 189 4.74 -8.86 -0.92
C MET A 189 3.45 -8.05 -0.79
N ALA A 190 2.49 -8.31 -1.67
CA ALA A 190 1.15 -7.78 -1.52
C ALA A 190 0.49 -8.33 -0.24
N PRO A 191 -0.33 -7.55 0.45
CA PRO A 191 -1.05 -8.03 1.63
C PRO A 191 -1.91 -9.26 1.36
N GLU A 192 -2.51 -9.33 0.17
CA GLU A 192 -3.32 -10.48 -0.28
C GLU A 192 -2.45 -11.74 -0.42
N GLU A 193 -1.25 -11.61 -0.98
CA GLU A 193 -0.30 -12.72 -1.09
C GLU A 193 0.13 -13.24 0.29
N ILE A 194 0.43 -12.33 1.22
CA ILE A 194 0.76 -12.68 2.61
C ILE A 194 -0.39 -13.47 3.26
N ARG A 195 -1.65 -13.02 3.09
CA ARG A 195 -2.82 -13.69 3.64
C ARG A 195 -2.98 -15.11 3.10
N GLU A 196 -2.82 -15.30 1.79
CA GLU A 196 -2.90 -16.62 1.16
C GLU A 196 -1.79 -17.57 1.64
N LEU A 197 -0.57 -17.06 1.82
CA LEU A 197 0.53 -17.83 2.41
C LEU A 197 0.25 -18.21 3.85
N LEU A 198 -0.31 -17.31 4.66
CA LEU A 198 -0.70 -17.59 6.04
C LEU A 198 -1.79 -18.64 6.13
N ALA A 199 -2.73 -18.68 5.18
CA ALA A 199 -3.77 -19.71 5.09
C ALA A 199 -3.20 -21.13 4.90
N ARG A 200 -1.98 -21.25 4.39
CA ARG A 200 -1.27 -22.52 4.16
C ARG A 200 -0.39 -22.95 5.33
N CYS A 201 -0.30 -22.11 6.35
CA CYS A 201 0.48 -22.41 7.55
C CYS A 201 -0.39 -23.03 8.64
N GLU A 202 0.24 -23.85 9.47
CA GLU A 202 -0.45 -24.44 10.62
C GLU A 202 -0.80 -23.38 11.65
N VAL A 203 0.18 -22.50 11.96
CA VAL A 203 0.05 -21.38 12.89
C VAL A 203 0.95 -20.22 12.47
N LEU A 204 0.67 -19.03 13.01
CA LEU A 204 1.53 -17.85 12.92
C LEU A 204 2.06 -17.47 14.29
N VAL A 205 3.37 -17.24 14.39
CA VAL A 205 3.97 -16.49 15.51
C VAL A 205 4.20 -15.04 15.04
N ALA A 206 3.41 -14.11 15.56
CA ALA A 206 3.30 -12.76 15.04
C ALA A 206 3.93 -11.71 15.95
N SER A 207 4.83 -10.89 15.43
CA SER A 207 5.26 -9.62 16.07
C SER A 207 4.75 -8.39 15.30
N ARG A 208 3.93 -8.59 14.25
CA ARG A 208 3.30 -7.52 13.46
C ARG A 208 1.78 -7.59 13.51
N PHE A 209 1.17 -6.42 13.69
CA PHE A 209 -0.27 -6.27 13.87
C PHE A 209 -1.08 -6.77 12.67
N HIS A 210 -0.74 -6.34 11.45
CA HIS A 210 -1.51 -6.71 10.27
C HIS A 210 -1.22 -8.16 9.81
N ALA A 211 -0.05 -8.73 10.16
CA ALA A 211 0.17 -10.16 9.96
C ALA A 211 -0.80 -11.00 10.80
N MET A 212 -1.00 -10.59 12.08
CA MET A 212 -1.99 -11.21 12.97
C MET A 212 -3.41 -11.10 12.38
N ILE A 213 -3.81 -9.91 11.90
CA ILE A 213 -5.14 -9.74 11.29
C ILE A 213 -5.30 -10.65 10.07
N GLY A 214 -4.32 -10.68 9.18
CA GLY A 214 -4.37 -11.51 7.98
C GLY A 214 -4.45 -13.01 8.29
N ALA A 215 -3.78 -13.48 9.35
CA ALA A 215 -3.88 -14.86 9.80
C ALA A 215 -5.27 -15.18 10.39
N LEU A 216 -5.78 -14.32 11.28
CA LEU A 216 -7.11 -14.50 11.89
C LEU A 216 -8.20 -14.51 10.83
N GLU A 217 -8.11 -13.65 9.82
CA GLU A 217 -9.07 -13.61 8.70
C GLU A 217 -9.06 -14.91 7.88
N LYS A 218 -7.91 -15.56 7.73
CA LYS A 218 -7.76 -16.88 7.09
C LYS A 218 -7.91 -18.05 8.07
N CYS A 219 -8.42 -17.82 9.25
CA CYS A 219 -8.59 -18.82 10.31
C CYS A 219 -7.29 -19.54 10.71
N THR A 220 -6.15 -18.90 10.56
CA THR A 220 -4.85 -19.41 11.00
C THR A 220 -4.60 -19.00 12.46
N PRO A 221 -4.38 -19.94 13.39
CA PRO A 221 -4.11 -19.64 14.79
C PRO A 221 -2.88 -18.75 14.96
N VAL A 222 -2.95 -17.81 15.90
CA VAL A 222 -1.88 -16.82 16.13
C VAL A 222 -1.39 -16.87 17.56
N LEU A 223 -0.09 -17.12 17.73
CA LEU A 223 0.65 -16.82 18.96
C LEU A 223 1.29 -15.45 18.81
N LEU A 224 0.85 -14.49 19.59
CA LEU A 224 1.33 -13.13 19.50
C LEU A 224 2.56 -12.89 20.37
N VAL A 225 3.63 -12.34 19.80
CA VAL A 225 4.76 -11.74 20.50
C VAL A 225 4.68 -10.22 20.30
N GLY A 226 3.96 -9.54 21.19
CA GLY A 226 3.56 -8.16 20.98
C GLY A 226 3.98 -7.21 22.09
N TRP A 227 3.76 -5.92 21.86
CA TRP A 227 4.16 -4.83 22.76
C TRP A 227 3.05 -3.80 23.04
N SER A 228 1.85 -4.01 22.55
CA SER A 228 0.79 -3.00 22.65
C SER A 228 -0.55 -3.64 22.94
N HIS A 229 -1.30 -3.05 23.85
CA HIS A 229 -2.65 -3.47 24.23
C HIS A 229 -3.60 -3.68 23.02
N LYS A 230 -3.39 -2.93 21.93
CA LYS A 230 -4.18 -3.05 20.69
C LYS A 230 -4.11 -4.43 20.03
N TYR A 231 -3.02 -5.18 20.25
CA TYR A 231 -2.90 -6.55 19.72
C TYR A 231 -3.78 -7.51 20.51
N LYS A 232 -3.71 -7.39 21.85
CA LYS A 232 -4.53 -8.21 22.75
C LYS A 232 -6.02 -7.94 22.53
N GLU A 233 -6.38 -6.67 22.32
CA GLU A 233 -7.78 -6.26 22.05
C GLU A 233 -8.37 -6.98 20.83
N VAL A 234 -7.59 -7.19 19.76
CA VAL A 234 -8.05 -7.97 18.60
C VAL A 234 -8.17 -9.45 18.94
N LEU A 235 -7.21 -10.03 19.65
CA LEU A 235 -7.30 -11.42 20.09
C LEU A 235 -8.49 -11.65 21.03
N ASP A 236 -8.81 -10.69 21.89
CA ASP A 236 -9.97 -10.74 22.80
C ASP A 236 -11.31 -10.80 22.04
N MET A 237 -11.38 -10.24 20.82
CA MET A 237 -12.57 -10.37 19.94
C MET A 237 -12.84 -11.81 19.52
N PHE A 238 -11.81 -12.65 19.55
CA PHE A 238 -11.88 -14.08 19.24
C PHE A 238 -11.84 -14.98 20.50
N GLY A 239 -11.81 -14.38 21.71
CA GLY A 239 -11.61 -15.13 22.95
C GLY A 239 -10.22 -15.74 23.09
N LEU A 240 -9.19 -15.13 22.47
CA LEU A 240 -7.81 -15.62 22.35
C LEU A 240 -6.78 -14.71 23.06
N GLY A 241 -7.20 -13.82 23.94
CA GLY A 241 -6.33 -12.85 24.61
C GLY A 241 -5.18 -13.47 25.44
N GLU A 242 -5.32 -14.73 25.85
CA GLU A 242 -4.31 -15.51 26.58
C GLU A 242 -3.07 -15.87 25.74
N TYR A 243 -3.21 -15.92 24.40
CA TYR A 243 -2.12 -16.23 23.46
C TYR A 243 -1.29 -15.00 23.07
N ALA A 244 -1.34 -13.93 23.88
CA ALA A 244 -0.47 -12.77 23.77
C ALA A 244 0.70 -12.86 24.74
N VAL A 245 1.92 -12.85 24.20
CA VAL A 245 3.18 -12.81 24.93
C VAL A 245 3.74 -11.40 24.92
N ASP A 246 4.06 -10.83 26.09
CA ASP A 246 4.76 -9.56 26.14
C ASP A 246 6.23 -9.76 25.74
N PHE A 247 6.69 -9.03 24.72
CA PHE A 247 8.08 -9.11 24.26
C PHE A 247 9.09 -8.66 25.33
N SER A 248 8.67 -7.85 26.30
CA SER A 248 9.53 -7.41 27.40
C SER A 248 9.92 -8.53 28.37
N ALA A 249 9.12 -9.61 28.38
CA ALA A 249 9.38 -10.83 29.14
C ALA A 249 9.78 -12.01 28.23
N LEU A 250 10.17 -11.74 26.98
CA LEU A 250 10.49 -12.78 26.00
C LEU A 250 11.81 -13.46 26.35
N GLU A 251 11.74 -14.74 26.63
CA GLU A 251 12.86 -15.67 26.82
C GLU A 251 12.62 -16.91 25.99
N LEU A 252 13.67 -17.52 25.45
CA LEU A 252 13.57 -18.65 24.52
C LEU A 252 12.78 -19.82 25.10
N ASP A 253 13.10 -20.24 26.31
CA ASP A 253 12.46 -21.42 26.92
C ASP A 253 11.00 -21.16 27.32
N SER A 254 10.68 -19.91 27.70
CA SER A 254 9.31 -19.47 27.91
C SER A 254 8.53 -19.48 26.58
N LEU A 255 9.14 -19.02 25.49
CA LEU A 255 8.51 -19.03 24.16
C LEU A 255 8.27 -20.46 23.67
N LYS A 256 9.24 -21.37 23.83
CA LYS A 256 9.10 -22.79 23.49
C LYS A 256 7.95 -23.43 24.27
N THR A 257 7.90 -23.23 25.58
CA THR A 257 6.84 -23.79 26.44
C THR A 257 5.46 -23.28 26.02
N LYS A 258 5.33 -21.99 25.78
CA LYS A 258 4.08 -21.38 25.32
C LYS A 258 3.69 -21.86 23.94
N PHE A 259 4.66 -22.02 23.02
CA PHE A 259 4.40 -22.55 21.69
C PHE A 259 3.90 -24.00 21.74
N MET A 260 4.49 -24.86 22.59
CA MET A 260 4.03 -26.24 22.73
C MET A 260 2.61 -26.34 23.27
N GLY A 261 2.26 -25.54 24.26
CA GLY A 261 0.87 -25.47 24.74
C GLY A 261 -0.09 -24.91 23.67
N PHE A 262 0.34 -23.85 22.96
CA PHE A 262 -0.44 -23.25 21.89
C PHE A 262 -0.69 -24.20 20.70
N ILE A 263 0.34 -24.95 20.26
CA ILE A 263 0.22 -25.86 19.13
C ILE A 263 -0.68 -27.06 19.44
N SER A 264 -0.68 -27.54 20.70
CA SER A 264 -1.59 -28.62 21.12
C SER A 264 -3.05 -28.22 21.08
N GLU A 265 -3.35 -26.92 21.22
CA GLU A 265 -4.70 -26.35 21.16
C GLU A 265 -5.05 -25.74 19.78
N SER A 266 -4.15 -25.83 18.80
CA SER A 266 -4.25 -25.10 17.52
C SER A 266 -5.57 -25.37 16.77
N GLN A 267 -6.08 -26.61 16.82
CA GLN A 267 -7.35 -26.96 16.20
C GLN A 267 -8.54 -26.30 16.91
N ASN A 268 -8.57 -26.32 18.24
CA ASN A 268 -9.60 -25.66 19.04
C ASN A 268 -9.57 -24.15 18.85
N ILE A 269 -8.37 -23.56 18.79
CA ILE A 269 -8.17 -22.15 18.49
C ILE A 269 -8.72 -21.79 17.10
N ARG A 270 -8.47 -22.63 16.10
CA ARG A 270 -8.99 -22.46 14.74
C ARG A 270 -10.52 -22.46 14.72
N GLU A 271 -11.17 -23.35 15.45
CA GLU A 271 -12.63 -23.37 15.53
C GLU A 271 -13.18 -22.13 16.25
N LYS A 272 -12.56 -21.68 17.34
CA LYS A 272 -12.91 -20.40 17.98
C LYS A 272 -12.79 -19.21 17.03
N ILE A 273 -11.74 -19.19 16.18
CA ILE A 273 -11.59 -18.11 15.17
C ILE A 273 -12.74 -18.18 14.17
N LYS A 274 -13.05 -19.35 13.61
CA LYS A 274 -14.15 -19.54 12.66
C LYS A 274 -15.49 -19.10 13.21
N GLU A 275 -15.77 -19.40 14.48
CA GLU A 275 -17.00 -19.03 15.16
C GLU A 275 -17.16 -17.52 15.29
N ASN A 276 -16.09 -16.81 15.67
CA ASN A 276 -16.14 -15.38 15.96
C ASN A 276 -15.90 -14.49 14.72
N LEU A 277 -15.24 -15.04 13.68
CA LEU A 277 -14.84 -14.28 12.50
C LEU A 277 -16.01 -13.55 11.79
N PRO A 278 -17.19 -14.16 11.59
CA PRO A 278 -18.31 -13.47 10.93
C PRO A 278 -18.71 -12.15 11.62
N ALA A 279 -18.76 -12.16 12.96
CA ALA A 279 -19.09 -10.96 13.74
C ALA A 279 -17.99 -9.88 13.63
N VAL A 280 -16.73 -10.28 13.61
CA VAL A 280 -15.59 -9.38 13.44
C VAL A 280 -15.57 -8.77 12.03
N LEU A 281 -15.86 -9.56 10.98
CA LEU A 281 -15.97 -9.10 9.60
C LEU A 281 -17.10 -8.07 9.45
N GLU A 282 -18.27 -8.35 10.03
CA GLU A 282 -19.39 -7.41 10.00
C GLU A 282 -19.03 -6.11 10.72
N SER A 283 -18.46 -6.20 11.91
CA SER A 283 -17.98 -5.02 12.65
C SER A 283 -16.91 -4.24 11.89
N SER A 284 -16.09 -4.90 11.08
CA SER A 284 -15.13 -4.22 10.21
C SER A 284 -15.82 -3.48 9.06
N ARG A 285 -16.84 -4.08 8.43
CA ARG A 285 -17.66 -3.45 7.37
C ARG A 285 -18.44 -2.26 7.88
N ASP A 286 -18.83 -2.27 9.14
CA ASP A 286 -19.53 -1.17 9.80
C ASP A 286 -18.75 0.16 9.72
N ASN A 287 -17.43 0.13 9.65
CA ASN A 287 -16.63 1.34 9.40
C ASN A 287 -17.10 2.07 8.14
N ILE A 288 -17.29 1.34 7.04
CA ILE A 288 -17.73 1.93 5.77
C ILE A 288 -19.20 2.27 5.81
N ARG A 289 -20.04 1.40 6.38
CA ARG A 289 -21.48 1.63 6.52
C ARG A 289 -21.77 2.94 7.26
N PHE A 290 -21.19 3.15 8.43
CA PHE A 290 -21.38 4.38 9.21
C PHE A 290 -20.86 5.62 8.50
N ILE A 291 -19.75 5.50 7.73
CA ILE A 291 -19.22 6.62 6.94
C ILE A 291 -20.18 6.94 5.79
N SER A 292 -20.70 5.94 5.08
CA SER A 292 -21.70 6.15 4.02
C SER A 292 -22.94 6.86 4.57
N GLU A 293 -23.47 6.42 5.71
CA GLU A 293 -24.61 7.07 6.35
C GLU A 293 -24.32 8.55 6.66
N GLU A 294 -23.11 8.88 7.12
CA GLU A 294 -22.73 10.28 7.38
C GLU A 294 -22.58 11.10 6.08
N ILE A 295 -22.04 10.48 5.03
CA ILE A 295 -21.95 11.09 3.70
C ILE A 295 -23.36 11.40 3.19
N ASP A 296 -24.27 10.45 3.24
CA ASP A 296 -25.65 10.62 2.77
C ASP A 296 -26.37 11.75 3.53
N LYS A 297 -26.17 11.86 4.85
CA LYS A 297 -26.72 12.97 5.65
C LYS A 297 -26.17 14.33 5.23
N VAL A 298 -24.91 14.40 4.81
CA VAL A 298 -24.28 15.63 4.35
C VAL A 298 -24.80 16.05 2.97
N TYR A 299 -25.00 15.09 2.08
CA TYR A 299 -25.46 15.34 0.70
C TYR A 299 -26.97 15.37 0.53
N ALA A 300 -27.73 14.79 1.46
CA ALA A 300 -29.22 14.82 1.43
C ALA A 300 -29.82 16.24 1.63
N LYS A 301 -29.06 17.22 2.11
CA LYS A 301 -29.53 18.59 2.27
C LYS A 301 -29.06 19.46 1.12
N PRO A 302 -29.96 20.03 0.29
CA PRO A 302 -29.58 21.00 -0.74
C PRO A 302 -28.93 22.21 -0.04
N LYS A 303 -27.62 22.36 -0.14
CA LYS A 303 -26.91 23.51 0.39
C LYS A 303 -27.00 24.66 -0.61
N LYS A 304 -27.29 25.87 -0.12
CA LYS A 304 -27.04 27.11 -0.89
C LYS A 304 -25.55 27.14 -1.23
N VAL A 305 -25.26 27.09 -2.53
CA VAL A 305 -23.89 27.09 -3.06
C VAL A 305 -23.20 28.39 -2.64
N LYS A 306 -22.23 28.31 -1.73
CA LYS A 306 -21.23 29.37 -1.54
C LYS A 306 -20.22 29.24 -2.67
N LEU A 307 -19.61 30.35 -3.06
CA LEU A 307 -18.67 30.47 -4.21
C LEU A 307 -17.51 29.44 -4.21
N LEU A 308 -17.28 28.77 -3.08
CA LEU A 308 -16.30 27.71 -2.88
C LEU A 308 -16.97 26.53 -2.15
N ASP A 309 -17.78 25.75 -2.85
CA ASP A 309 -18.33 24.49 -2.29
C ASP A 309 -17.35 23.34 -2.61
N PHE A 310 -16.36 23.17 -1.72
CA PHE A 310 -15.37 22.11 -1.80
C PHE A 310 -15.96 20.68 -1.63
N ASN A 311 -17.24 20.54 -1.37
CA ASN A 311 -17.90 19.24 -1.21
C ASN A 311 -18.48 18.69 -2.52
N ARG A 312 -18.39 19.45 -3.61
CA ARG A 312 -18.86 18.98 -4.93
C ARG A 312 -17.72 18.32 -5.69
N PRO A 313 -17.85 17.05 -6.09
CA PRO A 313 -16.88 16.40 -6.96
C PRO A 313 -16.60 17.22 -8.23
N GLU A 314 -17.62 17.90 -8.77
CA GLU A 314 -17.53 18.74 -9.95
C GLU A 314 -16.58 19.95 -9.77
N PHE A 315 -16.40 20.41 -8.54
CA PHE A 315 -15.42 21.48 -8.25
C PHE A 315 -13.99 21.04 -8.55
N TYR A 316 -13.67 19.76 -8.27
CA TYR A 316 -12.33 19.23 -8.46
C TYR A 316 -12.14 18.55 -9.82
N MET A 317 -13.17 17.89 -10.31
CA MET A 317 -13.12 17.07 -11.52
C MET A 317 -13.81 17.72 -12.73
N GLY A 318 -14.57 18.81 -12.52
CA GLY A 318 -15.43 19.40 -13.52
C GLY A 318 -16.66 18.53 -13.79
N GLU A 319 -17.44 18.90 -14.83
CA GLU A 319 -18.54 18.07 -15.30
C GLU A 319 -18.00 16.74 -15.82
N HIS A 320 -18.59 15.65 -15.39
CA HIS A 320 -18.17 14.31 -15.76
C HIS A 320 -19.37 13.34 -15.84
N ILE A 321 -19.25 12.34 -16.68
CA ILE A 321 -20.30 11.31 -16.85
C ILE A 321 -20.23 10.31 -15.69
N CYS A 322 -19.03 9.83 -15.37
CA CYS A 322 -18.80 8.94 -14.23
C CYS A 322 -17.34 9.00 -13.78
N ALA A 323 -17.10 8.63 -12.53
CA ALA A 323 -15.77 8.39 -11.98
C ALA A 323 -15.65 6.91 -11.63
N ARG A 324 -14.55 6.29 -12.04
CA ARG A 324 -14.25 4.88 -11.79
C ARG A 324 -12.82 4.72 -11.32
N MET A 325 -12.58 3.71 -10.48
CA MET A 325 -11.25 3.30 -10.05
C MET A 325 -10.97 1.92 -10.61
N GLY A 326 -9.77 1.72 -11.14
CA GLY A 326 -9.38 0.45 -11.71
C GLY A 326 -7.88 0.33 -11.94
N TYR A 327 -7.47 -0.85 -12.33
CA TYR A 327 -6.09 -1.17 -12.71
C TYR A 327 -6.09 -2.20 -13.86
N ALA A 328 -4.98 -2.29 -14.58
CA ALA A 328 -4.79 -3.29 -15.61
C ALA A 328 -4.82 -4.70 -15.03
N ALA A 329 -5.65 -5.58 -15.59
CA ALA A 329 -5.66 -7.00 -15.24
C ALA A 329 -4.33 -7.68 -15.62
N ASP A 330 -3.75 -7.28 -16.76
CA ASP A 330 -2.43 -7.74 -17.20
C ASP A 330 -1.34 -7.32 -16.19
N GLY A 331 -0.72 -8.32 -15.56
CA GLY A 331 0.32 -8.12 -14.55
C GLY A 331 1.58 -7.44 -15.11
N ASN A 332 1.91 -7.68 -16.38
CA ASN A 332 3.07 -7.08 -17.02
C ASN A 332 2.86 -5.57 -17.29
N ILE A 333 1.67 -5.20 -17.78
CA ILE A 333 1.29 -3.79 -17.93
C ILE A 333 1.35 -3.10 -16.55
N ARG A 334 0.79 -3.72 -15.53
CA ARG A 334 0.73 -3.16 -14.19
C ARG A 334 2.11 -2.99 -13.55
N ALA A 335 3.01 -3.96 -13.71
CA ALA A 335 4.38 -3.91 -13.19
C ALA A 335 5.22 -2.78 -13.79
N ASN A 336 4.99 -2.43 -15.06
CA ASN A 336 5.70 -1.36 -15.76
C ASN A 336 5.01 0.01 -15.68
N ALA A 337 3.84 0.08 -15.07
CA ALA A 337 3.07 1.31 -14.96
C ALA A 337 3.49 2.18 -13.77
N ALA A 338 3.27 3.49 -13.87
CA ALA A 338 3.45 4.43 -12.76
C ALA A 338 2.39 4.29 -11.66
N SER A 339 1.22 3.71 -11.98
CA SER A 339 0.13 3.37 -11.07
C SER A 339 -0.62 2.14 -11.59
N GLY A 340 -1.94 2.20 -11.78
CA GLY A 340 -2.74 1.04 -12.19
C GLY A 340 -2.57 0.55 -13.63
N GLY A 341 -1.88 1.28 -14.53
CA GLY A 341 -1.64 0.85 -15.91
C GLY A 341 -2.85 0.99 -16.86
N MET A 342 -3.93 1.64 -16.42
CA MET A 342 -5.19 1.73 -17.21
C MET A 342 -5.01 2.37 -18.59
N VAL A 343 -4.18 3.43 -18.70
CA VAL A 343 -3.96 4.09 -19.99
C VAL A 343 -3.32 3.13 -20.99
N THR A 344 -2.26 2.45 -20.60
CA THR A 344 -1.58 1.47 -21.46
C THR A 344 -2.50 0.30 -21.79
N ALA A 345 -3.25 -0.23 -20.81
CA ALA A 345 -4.19 -1.34 -21.04
C ALA A 345 -5.31 -0.97 -22.04
N LEU A 346 -5.88 0.23 -21.88
CA LEU A 346 -6.93 0.71 -22.79
C LEU A 346 -6.39 0.89 -24.20
N LEU A 347 -5.22 1.51 -24.37
CA LEU A 347 -4.61 1.70 -25.68
C LEU A 347 -4.23 0.38 -26.35
N CYS A 348 -3.69 -0.59 -25.60
CA CYS A 348 -3.40 -1.93 -26.12
C CYS A 348 -4.70 -2.60 -26.62
N HIS A 349 -5.76 -2.55 -25.84
CA HIS A 349 -7.04 -3.12 -26.20
C HIS A 349 -7.59 -2.49 -27.48
N MET A 350 -7.65 -1.15 -27.55
CA MET A 350 -8.18 -0.44 -28.73
C MET A 350 -7.34 -0.67 -29.98
N LEU A 351 -6.02 -0.86 -29.84
CA LEU A 351 -5.15 -1.20 -30.94
C LEU A 351 -5.41 -2.64 -31.43
N GLU A 352 -5.54 -3.59 -30.51
CA GLU A 352 -5.84 -5.00 -30.79
C GLU A 352 -7.23 -5.21 -31.41
N THR A 353 -8.20 -4.37 -31.06
CA THR A 353 -9.58 -4.42 -31.60
C THR A 353 -9.75 -3.58 -32.89
N GLY A 354 -8.74 -2.84 -33.32
CA GLY A 354 -8.80 -1.99 -34.52
C GLY A 354 -9.64 -0.72 -34.34
N GLU A 355 -9.92 -0.32 -33.10
CA GLU A 355 -10.56 0.94 -32.78
C GLU A 355 -9.64 2.14 -33.03
N ILE A 356 -8.33 1.93 -32.88
CA ILE A 356 -7.25 2.86 -33.27
C ILE A 356 -6.20 2.15 -34.11
N ASP A 357 -5.50 2.89 -34.96
CA ASP A 357 -4.37 2.44 -35.74
C ASP A 357 -3.04 2.87 -35.12
N GLY A 358 -3.08 3.84 -34.20
CA GLY A 358 -1.92 4.31 -33.47
C GLY A 358 -2.26 5.19 -32.28
N ALA A 359 -1.33 5.31 -31.36
CA ALA A 359 -1.46 6.17 -30.19
C ALA A 359 -0.24 7.11 -30.08
N TRP A 360 -0.49 8.42 -29.98
CA TRP A 360 0.55 9.40 -29.72
C TRP A 360 0.92 9.40 -28.26
N VAL A 361 2.10 8.89 -27.97
CA VAL A 361 2.63 8.63 -26.63
C VAL A 361 4.03 9.21 -26.45
N THR A 362 4.47 9.24 -25.19
CA THR A 362 5.77 9.83 -24.84
C THR A 362 6.46 8.96 -23.79
N ARG A 363 7.77 8.84 -23.89
CA ARG A 363 8.64 8.22 -22.88
C ARG A 363 9.82 9.11 -22.53
N SER A 364 10.42 8.88 -21.38
CA SER A 364 11.76 9.42 -21.09
C SER A 364 12.80 8.71 -21.97
N GLU A 365 13.85 9.42 -22.34
CA GLU A 365 14.99 8.91 -23.07
C GLU A 365 16.26 9.50 -22.50
N ILE A 366 17.33 8.72 -22.42
CA ILE A 366 18.66 9.21 -22.10
C ILE A 366 19.52 8.96 -23.33
N LYS A 367 20.12 10.03 -23.83
CA LYS A 367 21.01 9.99 -24.99
C LYS A 367 22.28 10.75 -24.69
N ASP A 368 23.44 10.15 -24.88
CA ASP A 368 24.74 10.71 -24.58
C ASP A 368 24.84 11.29 -23.15
N GLY A 369 24.31 10.54 -22.16
CA GLY A 369 24.27 10.92 -20.75
C GLY A 369 23.33 12.09 -20.43
N LYS A 370 22.51 12.55 -21.37
CA LYS A 370 21.54 13.63 -21.19
C LYS A 370 20.12 13.09 -21.12
N LEU A 371 19.42 13.49 -20.06
CA LEU A 371 18.00 13.16 -19.89
C LEU A 371 17.16 13.99 -20.84
N GLY A 372 16.27 13.34 -21.57
CA GLY A 372 15.32 13.94 -22.48
C GLY A 372 14.03 13.13 -22.58
N TYR A 373 13.28 13.36 -23.64
CA TYR A 373 12.06 12.61 -23.93
C TYR A 373 12.00 12.26 -25.44
N LYS A 374 11.31 11.19 -25.75
CA LYS A 374 10.94 10.81 -27.11
C LYS A 374 9.40 10.75 -27.17
N THR A 375 8.82 11.44 -28.16
CA THR A 375 7.41 11.29 -28.50
C THR A 375 7.29 10.58 -29.87
N PHE A 376 6.30 9.71 -29.99
CA PHE A 376 6.12 8.88 -31.18
C PHE A 376 4.69 8.38 -31.27
N ILE A 377 4.30 7.86 -32.42
CA ILE A 377 3.03 7.15 -32.58
C ILE A 377 3.34 5.66 -32.44
N ALA A 378 2.80 5.05 -31.39
CA ALA A 378 2.89 3.62 -31.15
C ALA A 378 1.79 2.90 -31.97
N THR A 379 2.17 1.91 -32.76
CA THR A 379 1.32 1.11 -33.62
C THR A 379 1.27 -0.37 -33.23
N THR A 380 2.09 -0.75 -32.26
CA THR A 380 2.14 -2.10 -31.70
C THR A 380 2.01 -2.08 -30.19
N ARG A 381 1.66 -3.24 -29.61
CA ARG A 381 1.59 -3.44 -28.16
C ARG A 381 2.95 -3.18 -27.49
N GLU A 382 4.00 -3.64 -28.10
CA GLU A 382 5.38 -3.48 -27.61
C GLU A 382 5.77 -2.01 -27.55
N GLU A 383 5.47 -1.23 -28.56
CA GLU A 383 5.70 0.22 -28.58
C GLU A 383 4.87 0.95 -27.51
N LEU A 384 3.61 0.53 -27.28
CA LEU A 384 2.79 1.05 -26.20
C LEU A 384 3.39 0.73 -24.82
N MET A 385 3.90 -0.49 -24.64
CA MET A 385 4.60 -0.88 -23.41
C MET A 385 5.88 -0.05 -23.20
N GLU A 386 6.58 0.33 -24.25
CA GLU A 386 7.71 1.24 -24.16
C GLU A 386 7.30 2.64 -23.66
N SER A 387 6.08 3.09 -23.88
CA SER A 387 5.59 4.38 -23.37
C SER A 387 5.10 4.33 -21.92
N SER A 388 5.04 3.15 -21.32
CA SER A 388 4.57 2.97 -19.95
C SER A 388 5.40 3.78 -18.92
N SER A 389 4.83 4.10 -17.77
CA SER A 389 5.38 4.98 -16.74
C SER A 389 5.18 6.49 -17.05
N SER A 390 5.24 7.30 -16.00
CA SER A 390 5.09 8.76 -16.10
C SER A 390 6.42 9.44 -16.40
N VAL A 391 6.35 10.60 -17.06
CA VAL A 391 7.50 11.50 -17.28
C VAL A 391 7.22 12.83 -16.61
N TYR A 392 8.02 13.21 -15.62
CA TYR A 392 7.81 14.43 -14.81
C TYR A 392 8.71 15.60 -15.21
N MET A 393 8.96 15.75 -16.51
CA MET A 393 9.73 16.87 -17.04
C MET A 393 8.89 17.70 -18.02
N TYR A 394 9.31 18.93 -18.26
CA TYR A 394 8.68 19.78 -19.26
C TYR A 394 8.90 19.23 -20.66
N MET A 395 7.81 19.05 -21.40
CA MET A 395 7.82 18.48 -22.75
C MET A 395 6.93 19.33 -23.67
N PRO A 396 7.52 20.11 -24.60
CA PRO A 396 6.76 20.93 -25.55
C PRO A 396 6.19 20.08 -26.70
N LEU A 397 5.25 19.17 -26.40
CA LEU A 397 4.73 18.18 -27.36
C LEU A 397 4.12 18.80 -28.61
N MET A 398 3.54 20.00 -28.49
CA MET A 398 2.92 20.68 -29.66
C MET A 398 3.90 20.96 -30.80
N LYS A 399 5.21 20.94 -30.55
CA LYS A 399 6.25 21.02 -31.59
C LYS A 399 6.31 19.79 -32.49
N HIS A 400 5.73 18.67 -32.08
CA HIS A 400 5.79 17.40 -32.76
C HIS A 400 4.47 16.98 -33.41
N VAL A 401 3.52 17.93 -33.54
CA VAL A 401 2.19 17.65 -34.09
C VAL A 401 2.23 17.22 -35.57
N GLU A 402 3.30 17.60 -36.31
CA GLU A 402 3.44 17.23 -37.72
C GLU A 402 3.33 15.71 -37.93
N MET A 403 3.92 14.91 -37.04
CA MET A 403 3.81 13.44 -37.14
C MET A 403 2.36 12.93 -37.12
N LEU A 404 1.44 13.67 -36.48
CA LEU A 404 0.01 13.30 -36.47
C LEU A 404 -0.68 13.64 -37.78
N ARG A 405 -0.27 14.72 -38.45
CA ARG A 405 -0.78 15.11 -39.76
C ARG A 405 -0.40 14.09 -40.82
N GLU A 406 0.85 13.62 -40.76
CA GLU A 406 1.42 12.64 -41.69
C GLU A 406 0.90 11.22 -41.47
N PHE A 407 0.44 10.90 -40.25
CA PHE A 407 -0.04 9.55 -39.94
C PHE A 407 -1.37 9.24 -40.65
N ASN A 408 -1.45 8.06 -41.25
CA ASN A 408 -2.66 7.56 -41.89
C ASN A 408 -3.36 6.56 -41.00
N GLY A 409 -4.52 6.93 -40.44
CA GLY A 409 -5.31 6.09 -39.58
C GLY A 409 -5.93 6.81 -38.39
N LYS A 410 -6.65 6.06 -37.56
CA LYS A 410 -7.33 6.53 -36.36
C LYS A 410 -6.30 6.66 -35.20
N LEU A 411 -6.31 7.80 -34.56
CA LEU A 411 -5.36 8.14 -33.51
C LEU A 411 -6.00 8.25 -32.13
N ALA A 412 -5.35 7.68 -31.13
CA ALA A 412 -5.48 8.10 -29.74
C ALA A 412 -4.35 9.08 -29.37
N VAL A 413 -4.64 10.04 -28.50
CA VAL A 413 -3.62 10.98 -27.98
C VAL A 413 -3.62 10.99 -26.46
N VAL A 414 -2.42 11.02 -25.83
CA VAL A 414 -2.24 11.04 -24.37
C VAL A 414 -1.56 12.33 -23.99
N LEU A 415 -2.25 13.25 -23.31
CA LEU A 415 -1.80 14.59 -23.05
C LEU A 415 -2.13 15.03 -21.61
N VAL A 416 -1.34 15.92 -21.04
CA VAL A 416 -1.67 16.62 -19.79
C VAL A 416 -2.62 17.80 -20.05
N PRO A 417 -3.32 18.38 -19.04
CA PRO A 417 -4.41 19.34 -19.27
C PRO A 417 -4.04 20.55 -20.11
N CYS A 418 -2.87 21.16 -19.88
CA CYS A 418 -2.43 22.31 -20.68
C CYS A 418 -2.15 21.96 -22.15
N GLN A 419 -1.58 20.78 -22.40
CA GLN A 419 -1.35 20.27 -23.75
C GLN A 419 -2.69 19.91 -24.42
N MET A 420 -3.61 19.30 -23.69
CA MET A 420 -4.95 18.95 -24.18
C MET A 420 -5.73 20.19 -24.61
N ARG A 421 -5.67 21.26 -23.83
CA ARG A 421 -6.31 22.54 -24.21
C ARG A 421 -5.73 23.10 -25.50
N ALA A 422 -4.40 23.16 -25.61
CA ALA A 422 -3.72 23.65 -26.81
C ALA A 422 -4.05 22.78 -28.03
N PHE A 423 -3.99 21.46 -27.87
CA PHE A 423 -4.29 20.49 -28.92
C PHE A 423 -5.75 20.57 -29.38
N THR A 424 -6.69 20.64 -28.45
CA THR A 424 -8.12 20.78 -28.79
C THR A 424 -8.40 22.08 -29.56
N ALA A 425 -7.81 23.20 -29.13
CA ALA A 425 -7.95 24.47 -29.85
C ALA A 425 -7.33 24.44 -31.25
N MET A 426 -6.29 23.64 -31.46
CA MET A 426 -5.70 23.41 -32.78
C MET A 426 -6.62 22.55 -33.66
N LEU A 427 -7.19 21.47 -33.11
CA LEU A 427 -8.12 20.58 -33.84
C LEU A 427 -9.35 21.33 -34.38
N GLU A 428 -9.82 22.37 -33.68
CA GLU A 428 -10.94 23.19 -34.20
C GLU A 428 -10.60 23.94 -35.49
N LYS A 429 -9.31 24.14 -35.77
CA LYS A 429 -8.81 24.78 -36.99
C LYS A 429 -8.33 23.80 -38.06
N GLU A 430 -8.26 22.51 -37.73
CA GLU A 430 -7.74 21.45 -38.59
C GLU A 430 -8.71 20.27 -38.69
N PRO A 431 -9.79 20.37 -39.48
CA PRO A 431 -10.82 19.32 -39.56
C PRO A 431 -10.27 17.96 -39.95
N ALA A 432 -9.33 17.89 -40.89
CA ALA A 432 -8.73 16.63 -41.33
C ALA A 432 -7.95 15.89 -40.21
N LEU A 433 -7.29 16.63 -39.34
CA LEU A 433 -6.62 16.05 -38.16
C LEU A 433 -7.63 15.69 -37.08
N LYS A 434 -8.69 16.51 -36.93
CA LYS A 434 -9.77 16.26 -35.96
C LYS A 434 -10.47 14.92 -36.22
N GLU A 435 -10.74 14.59 -37.52
CA GLU A 435 -11.35 13.31 -37.90
C GLU A 435 -10.47 12.09 -37.58
N LYS A 436 -9.15 12.23 -37.67
CA LYS A 436 -8.22 11.15 -37.30
C LYS A 436 -8.17 10.86 -35.79
N VAL A 437 -8.42 11.87 -34.94
CA VAL A 437 -8.31 11.74 -33.49
C VAL A 437 -9.61 11.22 -32.88
N VAL A 438 -9.67 9.91 -32.66
CA VAL A 438 -10.86 9.23 -32.14
C VAL A 438 -10.90 9.16 -30.62
N LEU A 439 -9.73 9.26 -29.96
CA LEU A 439 -9.64 9.24 -28.50
C LEU A 439 -8.66 10.29 -27.97
N LYS A 440 -9.10 11.02 -26.95
CA LYS A 440 -8.26 11.97 -26.19
C LYS A 440 -8.20 11.53 -24.74
N LEU A 441 -7.03 11.07 -24.29
CA LEU A 441 -6.77 10.67 -22.90
C LEU A 441 -6.05 11.80 -22.16
N GLY A 442 -6.75 12.41 -21.22
CA GLY A 442 -6.20 13.42 -20.32
C GLY A 442 -5.56 12.79 -19.09
N LEU A 443 -4.31 13.14 -18.79
CA LEU A 443 -3.63 12.74 -17.57
C LEU A 443 -3.73 13.87 -16.54
N TYR A 444 -4.09 13.56 -15.30
CA TYR A 444 -4.00 14.54 -14.22
C TYR A 444 -2.55 14.97 -14.01
N CYS A 445 -2.33 16.26 -13.88
CA CYS A 445 -1.01 16.85 -13.75
C CYS A 445 -0.99 17.90 -12.64
N SER A 446 -0.10 17.72 -11.67
CA SER A 446 0.12 18.69 -10.59
C SER A 446 1.20 19.73 -10.94
N GLY A 447 1.90 19.55 -12.05
CA GLY A 447 2.93 20.46 -12.54
C GLY A 447 4.02 19.73 -13.34
N SER A 448 4.75 20.49 -14.14
CA SER A 448 5.95 20.04 -14.85
C SER A 448 7.19 20.65 -14.19
N HIS A 449 8.22 19.85 -14.05
CA HIS A 449 9.46 20.24 -13.39
C HIS A 449 10.57 20.48 -14.41
N SER A 450 11.57 21.29 -14.04
CA SER A 450 12.80 21.37 -14.80
C SER A 450 13.62 20.08 -14.70
N GLU A 451 14.49 19.82 -15.66
CA GLU A 451 15.40 18.66 -15.62
C GLU A 451 16.20 18.59 -14.30
N ASN A 452 16.57 19.73 -13.75
CA ASN A 452 17.31 19.78 -12.49
C ASN A 452 16.56 19.18 -11.31
N ALA A 453 15.24 19.18 -11.30
CA ALA A 453 14.46 18.51 -10.27
C ALA A 453 14.70 16.99 -10.25
N THR A 454 15.07 16.43 -11.40
CA THR A 454 15.44 15.01 -11.54
C THR A 454 16.97 14.80 -11.40
N LEU A 455 17.76 15.62 -12.05
CA LEU A 455 19.21 15.44 -12.10
C LEU A 455 19.91 15.67 -10.75
N VAL A 456 19.45 16.64 -9.95
CA VAL A 456 20.05 16.92 -8.63
C VAL A 456 19.90 15.73 -7.67
N PRO A 457 18.72 15.12 -7.50
CA PRO A 457 18.59 13.91 -6.70
C PRO A 457 19.45 12.73 -7.20
N LEU A 458 19.52 12.51 -8.52
CA LEU A 458 20.36 11.43 -9.10
C LEU A 458 21.83 11.65 -8.76
N ARG A 459 22.34 12.87 -8.95
CA ARG A 459 23.73 13.22 -8.59
C ARG A 459 24.01 13.04 -7.09
N LYS A 460 23.09 13.45 -6.21
CA LYS A 460 23.22 13.23 -4.77
C LYS A 460 23.31 11.74 -4.40
N LYS A 461 22.65 10.89 -5.18
CA LYS A 461 22.66 9.44 -4.99
C LYS A 461 23.79 8.75 -5.75
N LYS A 462 24.67 9.50 -6.41
CA LYS A 462 25.80 9.01 -7.23
C LYS A 462 25.35 8.07 -8.36
N ILE A 463 24.15 8.28 -8.92
CA ILE A 463 23.62 7.53 -10.05
C ILE A 463 24.06 8.26 -11.32
N SER A 464 24.90 7.58 -12.13
CA SER A 464 25.36 8.09 -13.43
C SER A 464 24.29 7.90 -14.49
N LEU A 465 24.25 8.81 -15.47
CA LEU A 465 23.46 8.65 -16.70
C LEU A 465 24.31 8.20 -17.89
N GLU A 466 25.61 8.01 -17.69
CA GLU A 466 26.49 7.47 -18.73
C GLU A 466 26.16 6.00 -18.99
N GLY A 467 26.00 5.63 -20.27
CA GLY A 467 25.54 4.30 -20.66
C GLY A 467 24.07 4.00 -20.30
N ALA A 468 23.33 4.99 -19.78
CA ALA A 468 21.94 4.81 -19.48
C ALA A 468 21.07 5.04 -20.73
N LYS A 469 20.02 4.21 -20.87
CA LYS A 469 19.06 4.23 -21.97
C LYS A 469 17.79 4.99 -21.59
N ARG A 470 17.34 4.83 -20.34
CA ARG A 470 16.03 5.31 -19.91
C ARG A 470 15.95 5.56 -18.41
N LEU A 471 15.14 6.54 -18.02
CA LEU A 471 14.71 6.76 -16.63
C LEU A 471 13.22 6.47 -16.49
N TYR A 472 12.87 5.50 -15.66
CA TYR A 472 11.51 5.33 -15.16
C TYR A 472 11.36 6.13 -13.88
N TYR A 473 10.49 7.14 -13.87
CA TYR A 473 10.22 7.92 -12.67
C TYR A 473 9.47 7.11 -11.62
N ARG A 474 8.68 6.12 -12.08
CA ARG A 474 7.92 5.18 -11.25
C ARG A 474 7.79 3.86 -11.99
N ARG A 475 8.32 2.80 -11.41
CA ARG A 475 8.25 1.43 -11.95
C ARG A 475 8.09 0.44 -10.81
N GLY A 476 7.46 -0.71 -11.05
CA GLY A 476 7.24 -1.75 -10.06
C GLY A 476 5.98 -1.52 -9.24
N HIS A 477 5.96 -2.05 -8.03
CA HIS A 477 4.80 -2.03 -7.15
C HIS A 477 4.24 -0.62 -6.89
N TRP A 478 2.96 -0.54 -6.47
CA TRP A 478 2.30 0.74 -6.20
C TRP A 478 3.14 1.67 -5.34
N ARG A 479 3.23 2.92 -5.76
CA ARG A 479 4.13 4.02 -5.52
C ARG A 479 5.40 3.99 -6.38
N GLY A 480 5.81 2.85 -6.96
CA GLY A 480 6.94 2.72 -7.88
C GLY A 480 8.27 3.27 -7.34
N LEU A 481 9.35 2.75 -7.84
CA LEU A 481 10.70 3.26 -7.58
C LEU A 481 11.22 3.96 -8.84
N SER A 482 12.09 4.96 -8.68
CA SER A 482 12.80 5.57 -9.80
C SER A 482 13.90 4.59 -10.24
N THR A 483 13.86 4.20 -11.51
CA THR A 483 14.80 3.21 -12.07
C THR A 483 15.50 3.79 -13.26
N VAL A 484 16.82 3.82 -13.24
CA VAL A 484 17.67 4.12 -14.41
C VAL A 484 18.06 2.80 -15.04
N GLN A 485 17.65 2.58 -16.28
CA GLN A 485 17.98 1.40 -17.07
C GLN A 485 19.16 1.72 -17.99
N TYR A 486 20.17 0.85 -17.99
CA TYR A 486 21.38 0.98 -18.80
C TYR A 486 21.31 0.12 -20.08
N GLU A 487 22.19 0.41 -21.03
CA GLU A 487 22.26 -0.30 -22.31
C GLU A 487 22.66 -1.77 -22.15
N ASP A 488 23.43 -2.11 -21.13
CA ASP A 488 23.82 -3.47 -20.78
C ASP A 488 22.70 -4.31 -20.13
N GLY A 489 21.52 -3.71 -19.95
CA GLY A 489 20.36 -4.34 -19.33
C GLY A 489 20.32 -4.25 -17.81
N SER A 490 21.34 -3.66 -17.17
CA SER A 490 21.33 -3.44 -15.72
C SER A 490 20.40 -2.29 -15.33
N ASP A 491 19.91 -2.34 -14.09
CA ASP A 491 19.03 -1.31 -13.50
C ASP A 491 19.67 -0.71 -12.24
N SER A 492 19.68 0.62 -12.14
CA SER A 492 19.95 1.32 -10.88
C SER A 492 18.65 1.81 -10.26
N ILE A 493 18.29 1.25 -9.11
CA ILE A 493 17.02 1.51 -8.44
C ILE A 493 17.23 2.50 -7.30
N SER A 494 16.36 3.48 -7.21
CA SER A 494 16.39 4.50 -6.17
C SER A 494 15.00 4.71 -5.56
N PRO A 495 14.88 4.89 -4.24
CA PRO A 495 13.67 5.48 -3.68
C PRO A 495 13.42 6.81 -4.39
N ARG A 496 12.15 7.17 -4.59
CA ARG A 496 11.68 8.31 -5.38
C ARG A 496 12.63 9.50 -5.47
N ILE A 497 12.88 9.91 -6.69
CA ILE A 497 13.54 11.16 -7.02
C ILE A 497 12.60 12.33 -6.76
#